data_d9da0b94406d9e76dd5a5a93e21f9f3b
#
_entry.id   d9da0b94406d9e76dd5a5a93e21f9f3b
#
_cell.length_a   1.000
_cell.length_b   1.000
_cell.length_c   1.000
_cell.angle_alpha   90.00
_cell.angle_beta   90.00
_cell.angle_gamma   90.00
#
_symmetry.space_group_name_H-M   'P 1'
#
loop_
_entity.id
_entity.type
_entity.pdbx_description
1 polymer ?
#
loop_
_entity_poly.entity_id
_entity_poly.type
_entity_poly.pdbx_seq_one_letter_code
_entity_poly.pdbx_strand_id
1 'polypeptide(L)'
;MKEFELKYGCNPNQKPARIFMEDGSELPVEILSGRPGYINFLDALNSWQLVKEIKDALGMCAATSFKHVSPTSAAVGLPMTEKQKKAFFVDDIEGLDESPIATAYARARGTDRMSSFGDWIALSDKCDVTCAKLIKREVSDGVIAPDYDPEALEILKTKRKGNYNIIKIDPSYVPAQLEKKQVFGVTFEQRRNDYRIDTSLFSDIVTNNKELPEEARRDMVIALITLKYTQSNSVCYVKDGQAIGIGAGQQSRIHCTRLAGSKADNWFLRQSPQVLSLQFADGLGRADRDNAIDVYMSDDYMAVSYTHLTLPTT
;
A
#
# COMPACT_ATOMS: atom_id res chain seq x y z
N MET A 1 13.17 -11.22 -20.13
CA MET A 1 12.05 -12.19 -20.34
C MET A 1 10.97 -11.52 -21.18
N LYS A 2 10.59 -12.12 -22.34
CA LYS A 2 9.63 -11.51 -23.28
C LYS A 2 8.16 -11.73 -22.94
N GLU A 3 7.85 -12.82 -22.28
CA GLU A 3 6.51 -13.13 -21.79
C GLU A 3 6.56 -13.99 -20.53
N PHE A 4 5.49 -13.99 -19.77
CA PHE A 4 5.32 -14.86 -18.62
C PHE A 4 3.92 -15.47 -18.61
N GLU A 5 3.87 -16.81 -18.64
CA GLU A 5 2.64 -17.57 -18.60
C GLU A 5 2.04 -17.55 -17.18
N LEU A 6 0.76 -17.24 -17.09
CA LEU A 6 0.02 -17.19 -15.83
C LEU A 6 -0.81 -18.47 -15.66
N LYS A 7 -1.05 -18.85 -14.41
CA LYS A 7 -1.87 -20.03 -14.10
C LYS A 7 -3.31 -19.85 -14.61
N TYR A 8 -3.84 -18.64 -14.58
CA TYR A 8 -5.14 -18.18 -15.09
C TYR A 8 -5.19 -16.65 -15.07
N GLY A 9 -6.21 -16.07 -15.67
CA GLY A 9 -6.46 -14.62 -15.67
C GLY A 9 -7.04 -14.11 -14.35
N CYS A 10 -8.05 -13.22 -14.40
CA CYS A 10 -8.70 -12.73 -13.18
C CYS A 10 -9.42 -13.85 -12.42
N ASN A 11 -9.97 -14.84 -13.14
CA ASN A 11 -10.68 -15.96 -12.54
C ASN A 11 -10.10 -17.30 -13.02
N PRO A 12 -10.24 -18.39 -12.23
CA PRO A 12 -9.63 -19.70 -12.52
C PRO A 12 -10.01 -20.33 -13.87
N ASN A 13 -11.18 -19.98 -14.42
CA ASN A 13 -11.67 -20.45 -15.71
C ASN A 13 -11.10 -19.67 -16.91
N GLN A 14 -10.42 -18.54 -16.68
CA GLN A 14 -9.86 -17.69 -17.74
C GLN A 14 -8.47 -18.19 -18.13
N LYS A 15 -8.42 -19.18 -19.02
CA LYS A 15 -7.20 -19.81 -19.58
C LYS A 15 -7.30 -19.88 -21.11
N PRO A 16 -6.17 -19.69 -21.84
CA PRO A 16 -4.82 -19.37 -21.33
C PRO A 16 -4.73 -17.93 -20.82
N ALA A 17 -3.67 -17.63 -20.02
CA ALA A 17 -3.37 -16.30 -19.55
C ALA A 17 -1.86 -16.05 -19.53
N ARG A 18 -1.43 -14.85 -19.93
CA ARG A 18 -0.03 -14.44 -19.95
C ARG A 18 0.12 -12.93 -19.83
N ILE A 19 1.31 -12.48 -19.49
CA ILE A 19 1.73 -11.08 -19.64
C ILE A 19 2.86 -11.00 -20.66
N PHE A 20 2.89 -9.96 -21.45
CA PHE A 20 3.91 -9.69 -22.49
C PHE A 20 3.88 -8.24 -22.89
N MET A 21 4.92 -7.76 -23.57
CA MET A 21 4.96 -6.45 -24.17
C MET A 21 4.41 -6.51 -25.61
N GLU A 22 3.45 -5.62 -25.95
CA GLU A 22 2.79 -5.60 -27.26
C GLU A 22 3.80 -5.39 -28.43
N ASP A 23 4.87 -4.64 -28.17
CA ASP A 23 5.94 -4.37 -29.15
C ASP A 23 6.99 -5.50 -29.25
N GLY A 24 6.82 -6.59 -28.48
CA GLY A 24 7.73 -7.73 -28.43
C GLY A 24 9.04 -7.49 -27.67
N SER A 25 9.16 -6.36 -26.99
CA SER A 25 10.29 -6.07 -26.10
C SER A 25 10.28 -6.97 -24.86
N GLU A 26 11.31 -6.91 -24.04
CA GLU A 26 11.33 -7.60 -22.76
C GLU A 26 10.43 -6.91 -21.73
N LEU A 27 9.87 -7.71 -20.83
CA LEU A 27 9.12 -7.19 -19.67
C LEU A 27 10.03 -6.33 -18.80
N PRO A 28 9.57 -5.18 -18.29
CA PRO A 28 10.35 -4.31 -17.42
C PRO A 28 10.48 -4.86 -15.99
N VAL A 29 10.19 -6.15 -15.79
CA VAL A 29 10.22 -6.83 -14.50
C VAL A 29 11.01 -8.13 -14.56
N GLU A 30 11.65 -8.47 -13.44
CA GLU A 30 12.28 -9.74 -13.17
C GLU A 30 11.60 -10.39 -11.96
N ILE A 31 11.21 -11.66 -12.08
CA ILE A 31 10.61 -12.43 -10.98
C ILE A 31 11.73 -13.15 -10.25
N LEU A 32 12.07 -12.65 -9.05
CA LEU A 32 13.16 -13.21 -8.23
C LEU A 32 12.72 -14.41 -7.39
N SER A 33 11.41 -14.52 -7.11
CA SER A 33 10.82 -15.63 -6.35
C SER A 33 9.30 -15.68 -6.56
N GLY A 34 8.72 -16.85 -6.33
CA GLY A 34 7.28 -17.08 -6.43
C GLY A 34 6.75 -17.21 -7.86
N ARG A 35 5.44 -17.20 -7.98
CA ARG A 35 4.74 -17.25 -9.27
C ARG A 35 3.53 -16.31 -9.22
N PRO A 36 3.72 -14.99 -9.42
CA PRO A 36 2.65 -14.01 -9.37
C PRO A 36 1.52 -14.33 -10.35
N GLY A 37 0.29 -14.14 -9.92
CA GLY A 37 -0.90 -14.28 -10.76
C GLY A 37 -1.27 -12.97 -11.47
N TYR A 38 -2.36 -13.01 -12.24
CA TYR A 38 -2.85 -11.88 -13.04
C TYR A 38 -3.11 -10.63 -12.17
N ILE A 39 -3.88 -10.79 -11.08
CA ILE A 39 -4.18 -9.67 -10.16
C ILE A 39 -2.91 -9.19 -9.45
N ASN A 40 -2.00 -10.10 -9.09
CA ASN A 40 -0.73 -9.71 -8.48
C ASN A 40 0.10 -8.78 -9.38
N PHE A 41 0.13 -9.02 -10.70
CA PHE A 41 0.80 -8.11 -11.63
C PHE A 41 0.08 -6.77 -11.79
N LEU A 42 -1.25 -6.76 -11.77
CA LEU A 42 -2.00 -5.50 -11.77
C LEU A 42 -1.69 -4.69 -10.51
N ASP A 43 -1.69 -5.33 -9.34
CA ASP A 43 -1.33 -4.68 -8.09
C ASP A 43 0.13 -4.19 -8.12
N ALA A 44 1.08 -5.04 -8.56
CA ALA A 44 2.49 -4.72 -8.63
C ALA A 44 2.78 -3.49 -9.50
N LEU A 45 2.27 -3.49 -10.74
CA LEU A 45 2.58 -2.44 -11.71
C LEU A 45 1.88 -1.11 -11.39
N ASN A 46 0.65 -1.14 -10.84
CA ASN A 46 -0.03 0.07 -10.42
C ASN A 46 0.59 0.65 -9.14
N SER A 47 0.88 -0.18 -8.16
CA SER A 47 1.52 0.24 -6.92
C SER A 47 2.93 0.80 -7.14
N TRP A 48 3.70 0.21 -8.07
CA TRP A 48 5.01 0.72 -8.44
C TRP A 48 4.92 2.15 -9.01
N GLN A 49 4.01 2.40 -9.94
CA GLN A 49 3.80 3.73 -10.50
C GLN A 49 3.50 4.76 -9.41
N LEU A 50 2.63 4.40 -8.45
CA LEU A 50 2.26 5.26 -7.33
C LEU A 50 3.49 5.67 -6.50
N VAL A 51 4.29 4.70 -6.03
CA VAL A 51 5.44 5.02 -5.17
C VAL A 51 6.56 5.72 -5.93
N LYS A 52 6.75 5.38 -7.22
CA LYS A 52 7.70 6.08 -8.10
C LYS A 52 7.31 7.55 -8.27
N GLU A 53 6.04 7.86 -8.55
CA GLU A 53 5.59 9.24 -8.70
C GLU A 53 5.72 10.05 -7.40
N ILE A 54 5.41 9.47 -6.24
CA ILE A 54 5.63 10.13 -4.95
C ILE A 54 7.13 10.44 -4.75
N LYS A 55 8.00 9.46 -5.05
CA LYS A 55 9.45 9.63 -4.96
C LYS A 55 9.94 10.74 -5.89
N ASP A 56 9.52 10.72 -7.16
CA ASP A 56 9.90 11.70 -8.16
C ASP A 56 9.42 13.12 -7.80
N ALA A 57 8.24 13.23 -7.18
CA ALA A 57 7.65 14.51 -6.81
C ALA A 57 8.23 15.13 -5.53
N LEU A 58 8.58 14.30 -4.53
CA LEU A 58 8.95 14.75 -3.20
C LEU A 58 10.41 14.47 -2.83
N GLY A 59 11.14 13.64 -3.61
CA GLY A 59 12.49 13.20 -3.28
C GLY A 59 12.59 12.29 -2.06
N MET A 60 11.47 11.79 -1.54
CA MET A 60 11.39 10.98 -0.33
C MET A 60 11.15 9.52 -0.66
N CYS A 61 11.70 8.60 0.15
CA CYS A 61 11.31 7.18 0.08
C CYS A 61 9.82 7.03 0.29
N ALA A 62 9.17 6.24 -0.54
CA ALA A 62 7.74 5.98 -0.46
C ALA A 62 7.42 4.48 -0.52
N ALA A 63 6.36 4.09 0.16
CA ALA A 63 5.81 2.74 0.10
C ALA A 63 4.28 2.78 0.04
N THR A 64 3.70 1.73 -0.49
CA THR A 64 2.25 1.52 -0.49
C THR A 64 1.91 0.09 -0.12
N SER A 65 0.78 -0.08 0.55
CA SER A 65 0.04 -1.32 0.67
C SER A 65 -1.09 -1.26 -0.35
N PHE A 66 -1.19 -2.26 -1.22
CA PHE A 66 -2.08 -2.27 -2.38
C PHE A 66 -2.90 -3.55 -2.42
N LYS A 67 -4.18 -3.46 -2.78
CA LYS A 67 -5.04 -4.63 -2.84
C LYS A 67 -6.21 -4.40 -3.80
N HIS A 68 -6.52 -5.41 -4.62
CA HIS A 68 -7.60 -5.32 -5.60
C HIS A 68 -7.50 -4.09 -6.51
N VAL A 69 -6.28 -3.84 -6.99
CA VAL A 69 -5.95 -2.75 -7.93
C VAL A 69 -6.27 -1.35 -7.35
N SER A 70 -6.13 -1.20 -6.03
CA SER A 70 -6.26 0.10 -5.36
C SER A 70 -5.37 0.17 -4.11
N PRO A 71 -4.82 1.33 -3.75
CA PRO A 71 -4.05 1.48 -2.53
C PRO A 71 -4.96 1.36 -1.29
N THR A 72 -4.54 0.60 -0.29
CA THR A 72 -5.10 0.67 1.06
C THR A 72 -4.52 1.86 1.81
N SER A 73 -3.27 2.22 1.49
CA SER A 73 -2.56 3.41 1.94
C SER A 73 -1.32 3.66 1.08
N ALA A 74 -0.78 4.88 1.17
CA ALA A 74 0.55 5.26 0.69
C ALA A 74 1.20 6.16 1.73
N ALA A 75 2.51 6.04 1.93
CA ALA A 75 3.24 6.85 2.91
C ALA A 75 4.68 7.11 2.48
N VAL A 76 5.24 8.21 2.99
CA VAL A 76 6.66 8.51 2.88
C VAL A 76 7.41 8.20 4.18
N GLY A 77 8.73 8.00 4.08
CA GLY A 77 9.62 7.64 5.18
C GLY A 77 9.88 8.80 6.12
N LEU A 78 8.90 9.14 6.96
CA LEU A 78 9.02 10.10 8.04
C LEU A 78 9.08 9.39 9.40
N PRO A 79 9.76 9.98 10.40
CA PRO A 79 9.80 9.42 11.74
C PRO A 79 8.42 9.14 12.31
N MET A 80 8.28 8.06 13.06
CA MET A 80 7.05 7.69 13.77
C MET A 80 7.14 8.02 15.25
N THR A 81 6.01 8.41 15.83
CA THR A 81 5.89 8.53 17.28
C THR A 81 5.84 7.12 17.92
N GLU A 82 6.17 7.01 19.20
CA GLU A 82 6.07 5.75 19.95
C GLU A 82 4.63 5.18 19.95
N LYS A 83 3.62 6.05 19.92
CA LYS A 83 2.21 5.64 19.77
C LYS A 83 1.95 4.96 18.42
N GLN A 84 2.49 5.54 17.35
CA GLN A 84 2.36 4.97 16.00
C GLN A 84 3.10 3.63 15.90
N LYS A 85 4.33 3.53 16.44
CA LYS A 85 5.09 2.28 16.44
C LYS A 85 4.30 1.16 17.12
N LYS A 86 3.71 1.42 18.30
CA LYS A 86 2.86 0.46 19.02
C LYS A 86 1.59 0.12 18.24
N ALA A 87 0.86 1.13 17.76
CA ALA A 87 -0.39 0.93 17.01
C ALA A 87 -0.17 0.12 15.73
N PHE A 88 1.00 0.25 15.11
CA PHE A 88 1.36 -0.44 13.87
C PHE A 88 2.09 -1.76 14.11
N PHE A 89 2.32 -2.14 15.39
CA PHE A 89 3.05 -3.34 15.80
C PHE A 89 4.48 -3.41 15.26
N VAL A 90 5.20 -2.30 15.31
CA VAL A 90 6.57 -2.15 14.81
C VAL A 90 7.55 -1.61 15.84
N ASP A 91 7.13 -1.46 17.08
CA ASP A 91 7.93 -0.95 18.22
C ASP A 91 9.08 -1.88 18.62
N ASP A 92 9.06 -3.12 18.15
CA ASP A 92 10.10 -4.13 18.35
C ASP A 92 11.05 -4.32 17.14
N ILE A 93 10.95 -3.47 16.12
CA ILE A 93 11.82 -3.55 14.93
C ILE A 93 13.09 -2.73 15.14
N GLU A 94 14.21 -3.43 15.29
CA GLU A 94 15.52 -2.80 15.35
C GLU A 94 15.89 -2.12 14.02
N GLY A 95 16.45 -0.90 14.09
CA GLY A 95 16.89 -0.15 12.92
C GLY A 95 15.75 0.46 12.11
N LEU A 96 14.53 0.50 12.65
CA LEU A 96 13.39 1.06 11.91
C LEU A 96 13.54 2.55 11.62
N ASP A 97 14.03 3.33 12.59
CA ASP A 97 14.19 4.77 12.46
C ASP A 97 15.37 5.15 11.52
N GLU A 98 16.33 4.25 11.33
CA GLU A 98 17.47 4.40 10.42
C GLU A 98 17.16 3.96 8.98
N SER A 99 16.03 3.32 8.74
CA SER A 99 15.60 2.85 7.42
C SER A 99 14.37 3.62 6.93
N PRO A 100 14.55 4.66 6.10
CA PRO A 100 13.43 5.43 5.55
C PRO A 100 12.44 4.56 4.74
N ILE A 101 12.92 3.52 4.05
CA ILE A 101 12.05 2.64 3.26
C ILE A 101 11.24 1.70 4.16
N ALA A 102 11.84 1.17 5.23
CA ALA A 102 11.11 0.38 6.23
C ALA A 102 10.07 1.22 6.97
N THR A 103 10.43 2.47 7.33
CA THR A 103 9.53 3.43 7.95
C THR A 103 8.35 3.78 7.03
N ALA A 104 8.61 4.03 5.73
CA ALA A 104 7.56 4.27 4.75
C ALA A 104 6.56 3.09 4.68
N TYR A 105 7.07 1.86 4.62
CA TYR A 105 6.22 0.68 4.58
C TYR A 105 5.49 0.44 5.91
N ALA A 106 6.15 0.61 7.04
CA ALA A 106 5.50 0.50 8.35
C ALA A 106 4.30 1.46 8.48
N ARG A 107 4.45 2.69 8.00
CA ARG A 107 3.40 3.71 7.97
C ARG A 107 2.29 3.33 6.99
N ALA A 108 2.62 2.95 5.75
CA ALA A 108 1.65 2.55 4.75
C ALA A 108 0.79 1.36 5.24
N ARG A 109 1.44 0.29 5.71
CA ARG A 109 0.72 -0.88 6.24
C ARG A 109 -0.05 -0.58 7.53
N GLY A 110 0.51 0.26 8.39
CA GLY A 110 -0.09 0.64 9.68
C GLY A 110 -1.37 1.45 9.54
N THR A 111 -1.63 2.04 8.38
CA THR A 111 -2.83 2.86 8.14
C THR A 111 -4.12 2.06 8.28
N ASP A 112 -4.23 0.99 7.52
CA ASP A 112 -5.42 0.13 7.46
C ASP A 112 -4.97 -1.33 7.49
N ARG A 113 -4.68 -1.81 8.68
CA ARG A 113 -4.12 -3.15 8.89
C ARG A 113 -5.07 -4.26 8.49
N MET A 114 -6.39 -4.00 8.57
CA MET A 114 -7.43 -4.94 8.13
C MET A 114 -7.40 -5.12 6.61
N SER A 115 -7.44 -4.03 5.85
CA SER A 115 -7.38 -4.10 4.38
C SER A 115 -6.00 -4.56 3.88
N SER A 116 -4.93 -4.27 4.62
CA SER A 116 -3.56 -4.67 4.25
C SER A 116 -3.25 -6.15 4.51
N PHE A 117 -4.14 -6.92 5.11
CA PHE A 117 -3.96 -8.37 5.24
C PHE A 117 -4.00 -9.04 3.86
N GLY A 118 -2.87 -9.63 3.43
CA GLY A 118 -2.74 -10.20 2.08
C GLY A 118 -2.55 -9.14 0.99
N ASP A 119 -1.92 -8.01 1.31
CA ASP A 119 -1.62 -6.93 0.39
C ASP A 119 -0.50 -7.26 -0.62
N TRP A 120 -0.39 -6.40 -1.62
CA TRP A 120 0.79 -6.25 -2.45
C TRP A 120 1.56 -5.01 -2.00
N ILE A 121 2.88 -5.15 -1.87
CA ILE A 121 3.77 -4.10 -1.37
C ILE A 121 4.54 -3.51 -2.54
N ALA A 122 4.58 -2.18 -2.65
CA ALA A 122 5.54 -1.50 -3.51
C ALA A 122 6.44 -0.57 -2.71
N LEU A 123 7.73 -0.59 -3.05
CA LEU A 123 8.78 0.22 -2.46
C LEU A 123 9.42 1.08 -3.55
N SER A 124 9.54 2.38 -3.33
CA SER A 124 10.16 3.31 -4.30
C SER A 124 11.68 3.17 -4.39
N ASP A 125 12.29 2.56 -3.38
CA ASP A 125 13.72 2.40 -3.21
C ASP A 125 14.09 0.95 -2.97
N LYS A 126 15.37 0.67 -2.97
CA LYS A 126 15.91 -0.66 -2.68
C LYS A 126 15.41 -1.16 -1.31
N CYS A 127 14.91 -2.39 -1.28
CA CYS A 127 14.50 -3.05 -0.05
C CYS A 127 15.73 -3.43 0.77
N ASP A 128 15.90 -2.82 1.94
CA ASP A 128 16.94 -3.14 2.89
C ASP A 128 16.54 -4.27 3.86
N VAL A 129 17.49 -4.67 4.70
CA VAL A 129 17.30 -5.77 5.66
C VAL A 129 16.18 -5.48 6.67
N THR A 130 16.09 -4.24 7.16
CA THR A 130 15.06 -3.83 8.12
C THR A 130 13.66 -3.92 7.51
N CYS A 131 13.50 -3.41 6.28
CA CYS A 131 12.25 -3.52 5.53
C CYS A 131 11.90 -4.99 5.24
N ALA A 132 12.87 -5.82 4.85
CA ALA A 132 12.64 -7.24 4.62
C ALA A 132 12.20 -7.99 5.89
N LYS A 133 12.78 -7.70 7.04
CA LYS A 133 12.36 -8.26 8.34
C LYS A 133 10.92 -7.87 8.68
N LEU A 134 10.54 -6.62 8.43
CA LEU A 134 9.16 -6.16 8.61
C LEU A 134 8.19 -6.88 7.65
N ILE A 135 8.51 -6.96 6.37
CA ILE A 135 7.70 -7.67 5.36
C ILE A 135 7.55 -9.15 5.71
N LYS A 136 8.64 -9.80 6.17
CA LYS A 136 8.63 -11.23 6.49
C LYS A 136 7.57 -11.59 7.50
N ARG A 137 7.35 -10.76 8.52
CA ARG A 137 6.44 -11.05 9.63
C ARG A 137 4.97 -10.72 9.34
N GLU A 138 4.70 -9.95 8.30
CA GLU A 138 3.34 -9.57 7.91
C GLU A 138 2.75 -10.53 6.86
N VAL A 139 1.42 -10.65 6.81
CA VAL A 139 0.76 -11.44 5.76
C VAL A 139 0.59 -10.56 4.54
N SER A 140 1.32 -10.89 3.48
CA SER A 140 1.29 -10.18 2.18
C SER A 140 1.41 -11.18 1.03
N ASP A 141 0.98 -10.79 -0.17
CA ASP A 141 1.02 -11.64 -1.36
C ASP A 141 2.33 -11.52 -2.13
N GLY A 142 2.93 -10.34 -2.11
CA GLY A 142 4.20 -10.11 -2.77
C GLY A 142 4.72 -8.69 -2.56
N VAL A 143 5.90 -8.45 -3.11
CA VAL A 143 6.58 -7.15 -3.08
C VAL A 143 7.21 -6.83 -4.42
N ILE A 144 7.15 -5.56 -4.82
CA ILE A 144 7.88 -5.01 -5.96
C ILE A 144 8.78 -3.86 -5.49
N ALA A 145 10.03 -3.87 -5.94
CA ALA A 145 11.01 -2.83 -5.65
C ALA A 145 12.01 -2.70 -6.81
N PRO A 146 12.73 -1.56 -6.95
CA PRO A 146 13.75 -1.40 -7.98
C PRO A 146 14.98 -2.29 -7.72
N ASP A 147 15.25 -2.64 -6.46
CA ASP A 147 16.33 -3.56 -6.07
C ASP A 147 16.13 -4.09 -4.65
N TYR A 148 16.96 -5.05 -4.26
CA TYR A 148 16.97 -5.69 -2.94
C TYR A 148 18.41 -5.86 -2.46
N ASP A 149 18.67 -5.56 -1.19
CA ASP A 149 19.93 -5.97 -0.58
C ASP A 149 20.02 -7.50 -0.61
N PRO A 150 21.22 -8.09 -0.84
CA PRO A 150 21.35 -9.55 -0.94
C PRO A 150 20.79 -10.28 0.31
N GLU A 151 21.07 -9.79 1.50
CA GLU A 151 20.53 -10.35 2.74
C GLU A 151 19.00 -10.16 2.85
N ALA A 152 18.47 -9.00 2.43
CA ALA A 152 17.04 -8.74 2.39
C ALA A 152 16.32 -9.73 1.47
N LEU A 153 16.89 -9.99 0.30
CA LEU A 153 16.35 -10.96 -0.67
C LEU A 153 16.27 -12.36 -0.06
N GLU A 154 17.34 -12.82 0.60
CA GLU A 154 17.35 -14.12 1.25
C GLU A 154 16.32 -14.22 2.38
N ILE A 155 16.15 -13.15 3.19
CA ILE A 155 15.09 -13.09 4.21
C ILE A 155 13.71 -13.26 3.58
N LEU A 156 13.42 -12.54 2.49
CA LEU A 156 12.12 -12.58 1.81
C LEU A 156 11.85 -13.94 1.14
N LYS A 157 12.87 -14.58 0.57
CA LYS A 157 12.77 -15.92 -0.03
C LYS A 157 12.35 -17.00 0.97
N THR A 158 12.64 -16.83 2.27
CA THR A 158 12.18 -17.79 3.29
C THR A 158 10.67 -17.74 3.54
N LYS A 159 9.99 -16.65 3.14
CA LYS A 159 8.57 -16.45 3.35
C LYS A 159 7.73 -17.41 2.49
N ARG A 160 6.53 -17.81 2.99
CA ARG A 160 5.64 -18.77 2.30
C ARG A 160 6.34 -20.07 1.84
N LYS A 161 7.26 -20.57 2.65
CA LYS A 161 8.03 -21.79 2.34
C LYS A 161 8.77 -21.71 0.99
N GLY A 162 9.31 -20.54 0.66
CA GLY A 162 10.03 -20.30 -0.59
C GLY A 162 9.18 -19.88 -1.78
N ASN A 163 7.88 -19.64 -1.60
CA ASN A 163 6.94 -19.27 -2.66
C ASN A 163 6.41 -17.83 -2.56
N TYR A 164 7.09 -16.96 -1.81
CA TYR A 164 6.72 -15.56 -1.73
C TYR A 164 7.03 -14.84 -3.04
N ASN A 165 6.09 -14.01 -3.53
CA ASN A 165 6.29 -13.30 -4.77
C ASN A 165 7.22 -12.10 -4.57
N ILE A 166 8.35 -12.09 -5.27
CA ILE A 166 9.34 -11.01 -5.23
C ILE A 166 9.60 -10.58 -6.67
N ILE A 167 9.28 -9.32 -6.97
CA ILE A 167 9.47 -8.73 -8.30
C ILE A 167 10.49 -7.60 -8.21
N LYS A 168 11.51 -7.63 -9.08
CA LYS A 168 12.39 -6.51 -9.35
C LYS A 168 11.87 -5.79 -10.58
N ILE A 169 11.76 -4.45 -10.52
CA ILE A 169 11.33 -3.59 -11.62
C ILE A 169 12.51 -2.76 -12.13
N ASP A 170 12.58 -2.56 -13.44
CA ASP A 170 13.49 -1.57 -14.02
C ASP A 170 12.97 -0.15 -13.75
N PRO A 171 13.60 0.64 -12.87
CA PRO A 171 13.15 1.97 -12.52
C PRO A 171 13.30 2.97 -13.67
N SER A 172 14.09 2.66 -14.68
CA SER A 172 14.32 3.50 -15.85
C SER A 172 13.26 3.30 -16.96
N TYR A 173 12.47 2.23 -16.87
CA TYR A 173 11.45 1.94 -17.87
C TYR A 173 10.36 3.03 -17.89
N VAL A 174 10.07 3.51 -19.07
CA VAL A 174 8.99 4.48 -19.33
C VAL A 174 7.97 3.84 -20.27
N PRO A 175 6.71 3.67 -19.84
CA PRO A 175 5.66 3.12 -20.69
C PRO A 175 5.39 4.02 -21.91
N ALA A 176 4.84 3.42 -23.00
CA ALA A 176 4.39 4.16 -24.17
C ALA A 176 3.36 5.25 -23.79
N GLN A 177 3.28 6.31 -24.60
CA GLN A 177 2.32 7.41 -24.37
C GLN A 177 0.87 6.97 -24.52
N LEU A 178 0.60 6.02 -25.40
CA LEU A 178 -0.73 5.47 -25.63
C LEU A 178 -0.90 4.16 -24.91
N GLU A 179 -2.00 4.03 -24.20
CA GLU A 179 -2.43 2.79 -23.54
C GLU A 179 -3.74 2.28 -24.14
N LYS A 180 -3.90 0.96 -24.16
CA LYS A 180 -5.05 0.30 -24.74
C LYS A 180 -5.77 -0.58 -23.74
N LYS A 181 -7.09 -0.62 -23.84
CA LYS A 181 -7.95 -1.53 -23.10
C LYS A 181 -8.99 -2.13 -24.03
N GLN A 182 -9.22 -3.43 -23.90
CA GLN A 182 -10.25 -4.11 -24.68
C GLN A 182 -11.45 -4.46 -23.82
N VAL A 183 -12.64 -4.14 -24.31
CA VAL A 183 -13.92 -4.51 -23.70
C VAL A 183 -14.85 -4.99 -24.82
N PHE A 184 -15.36 -6.21 -24.70
CA PHE A 184 -16.26 -6.81 -25.70
C PHE A 184 -15.71 -6.76 -27.14
N GLY A 185 -14.39 -6.94 -27.32
CA GLY A 185 -13.71 -6.86 -28.62
C GLY A 185 -13.45 -5.44 -29.13
N VAL A 186 -14.00 -4.41 -28.50
CA VAL A 186 -13.71 -3.00 -28.83
C VAL A 186 -12.45 -2.57 -28.10
N THR A 187 -11.50 -2.03 -28.87
CA THR A 187 -10.28 -1.46 -28.31
C THR A 187 -10.49 0.02 -28.02
N PHE A 188 -10.25 0.39 -26.76
CA PHE A 188 -10.16 1.78 -26.32
C PHE A 188 -8.68 2.15 -26.28
N GLU A 189 -8.34 3.28 -26.90
CA GLU A 189 -6.99 3.82 -26.89
C GLU A 189 -7.04 5.25 -26.35
N GLN A 190 -6.14 5.56 -25.44
CA GLN A 190 -6.04 6.89 -24.87
C GLN A 190 -4.58 7.22 -24.55
N ARG A 191 -4.28 8.50 -24.38
CA ARG A 191 -3.01 8.91 -23.77
C ARG A 191 -2.99 8.45 -22.32
N ARG A 192 -1.88 7.84 -21.90
CA ARG A 192 -1.60 7.48 -20.51
C ARG A 192 -1.71 8.73 -19.63
N ASN A 193 -2.20 8.57 -18.40
CA ASN A 193 -2.22 9.64 -17.43
C ASN A 193 -0.80 9.91 -16.90
N ASP A 194 -0.02 10.65 -17.71
CA ASP A 194 1.35 11.07 -17.41
C ASP A 194 1.43 12.50 -16.85
N TYR A 195 0.28 13.06 -16.42
CA TYR A 195 0.23 14.38 -15.81
C TYR A 195 1.10 14.42 -14.55
N ARG A 196 2.07 15.35 -14.54
CA ARG A 196 3.00 15.49 -13.43
C ARG A 196 2.34 16.20 -12.26
N ILE A 197 2.36 15.55 -11.11
CA ILE A 197 1.86 16.08 -9.83
C ILE A 197 3.05 16.42 -8.95
N ASP A 198 3.23 17.70 -8.66
CA ASP A 198 4.24 18.20 -7.74
C ASP A 198 3.75 19.45 -7.01
N THR A 199 4.58 20.02 -6.13
CA THR A 199 4.23 21.17 -5.30
C THR A 199 3.94 22.45 -6.07
N SER A 200 4.34 22.56 -7.35
CA SER A 200 4.06 23.72 -8.20
C SER A 200 2.57 23.90 -8.49
N LEU A 201 1.79 22.82 -8.40
CA LEU A 201 0.32 22.87 -8.56
C LEU A 201 -0.36 23.75 -7.51
N PHE A 202 0.30 24.01 -6.38
CA PHE A 202 -0.25 24.79 -5.25
C PHE A 202 0.33 26.21 -5.19
N SER A 203 0.84 26.75 -6.30
CA SER A 203 1.39 28.11 -6.37
C SER A 203 0.32 29.18 -6.32
N ASP A 204 -0.86 28.91 -6.88
CA ASP A 204 -1.99 29.85 -6.90
C ASP A 204 -3.01 29.52 -5.80
N ILE A 205 -2.90 30.24 -4.68
CA ILE A 205 -3.81 30.07 -3.52
C ILE A 205 -4.95 31.05 -3.65
N VAL A 206 -6.15 30.56 -3.97
CA VAL A 206 -7.35 31.37 -4.24
C VAL A 206 -8.16 31.71 -2.98
N THR A 207 -7.91 31.04 -1.85
CA THR A 207 -8.56 31.28 -0.56
C THR A 207 -8.12 32.58 0.10
N ASN A 208 -8.88 33.10 1.09
CA ASN A 208 -8.52 34.28 1.85
C ASN A 208 -7.21 34.08 2.65
N ASN A 209 -7.06 32.93 3.29
CA ASN A 209 -5.77 32.52 3.86
C ASN A 209 -4.82 32.09 2.74
N LYS A 210 -3.70 32.79 2.63
CA LYS A 210 -2.65 32.52 1.63
C LYS A 210 -1.49 31.66 2.16
N GLU A 211 -1.51 31.34 3.44
CA GLU A 211 -0.51 30.48 4.06
C GLU A 211 -0.82 29.01 3.79
N LEU A 212 0.11 28.30 3.18
CA LEU A 212 0.04 26.88 2.96
C LEU A 212 1.40 26.27 3.39
N PRO A 213 1.45 25.62 4.57
CA PRO A 213 2.67 25.01 5.09
C PRO A 213 3.24 23.93 4.14
N GLU A 214 4.55 23.72 4.17
CA GLU A 214 5.23 22.74 3.30
C GLU A 214 4.75 21.31 3.57
N GLU A 215 4.45 20.96 4.82
CA GLU A 215 3.87 19.66 5.17
C GLU A 215 2.47 19.47 4.56
N ALA A 216 1.67 20.52 4.48
CA ALA A 216 0.37 20.45 3.79
C ALA A 216 0.54 20.30 2.27
N ARG A 217 1.51 21.00 1.66
CA ARG A 217 1.84 20.84 0.23
C ARG A 217 2.28 19.40 -0.06
N ARG A 218 3.19 18.85 0.74
CA ARG A 218 3.60 17.44 0.66
C ARG A 218 2.40 16.50 0.73
N ASP A 219 1.54 16.68 1.73
CA ASP A 219 0.37 15.83 1.95
C ASP A 219 -0.63 15.92 0.79
N MET A 220 -0.81 17.11 0.19
CA MET A 220 -1.63 17.30 -1.00
C MET A 220 -1.05 16.58 -2.24
N VAL A 221 0.26 16.59 -2.43
CA VAL A 221 0.93 15.81 -3.50
C VAL A 221 0.66 14.32 -3.31
N ILE A 222 0.87 13.80 -2.09
CA ILE A 222 0.59 12.39 -1.77
C ILE A 222 -0.88 12.05 -2.04
N ALA A 223 -1.80 12.94 -1.64
CA ALA A 223 -3.24 12.75 -1.87
C ALA A 223 -3.58 12.61 -3.36
N LEU A 224 -3.12 13.56 -4.18
CA LEU A 224 -3.40 13.56 -5.61
C LEU A 224 -2.80 12.34 -6.32
N ILE A 225 -1.54 11.98 -6.02
CA ILE A 225 -0.90 10.79 -6.60
C ILE A 225 -1.63 9.52 -6.14
N THR A 226 -1.98 9.41 -4.85
CA THR A 226 -2.73 8.26 -4.33
C THR A 226 -4.07 8.09 -5.07
N LEU A 227 -4.82 9.18 -5.25
CA LEU A 227 -6.11 9.14 -5.95
C LEU A 227 -5.98 8.85 -7.44
N LYS A 228 -4.87 9.22 -8.08
CA LYS A 228 -4.58 8.87 -9.49
C LYS A 228 -4.58 7.36 -9.72
N TYR A 229 -4.15 6.58 -8.72
CA TYR A 229 -4.09 5.12 -8.75
C TYR A 229 -5.22 4.44 -7.96
N THR A 230 -6.26 5.18 -7.58
CA THR A 230 -7.42 4.67 -6.85
C THR A 230 -8.64 4.58 -7.74
N GLN A 231 -9.34 3.45 -7.68
CA GLN A 231 -10.58 3.21 -8.43
C GLN A 231 -11.63 4.28 -8.11
N SER A 232 -12.18 4.93 -9.14
CA SER A 232 -13.20 5.97 -9.02
C SER A 232 -14.58 5.35 -8.65
N ASN A 233 -15.46 6.06 -7.91
CA ASN A 233 -15.18 7.30 -7.20
C ASN A 233 -14.17 7.06 -6.08
N SER A 234 -13.32 8.03 -5.85
CA SER A 234 -12.27 7.92 -4.83
C SER A 234 -12.16 9.18 -3.99
N VAL A 235 -11.88 9.02 -2.71
CA VAL A 235 -11.59 10.07 -1.72
C VAL A 235 -10.49 9.57 -0.82
N CYS A 236 -9.56 10.44 -0.41
CA CYS A 236 -8.59 10.11 0.63
C CYS A 236 -8.39 11.26 1.62
N TYR A 237 -7.97 10.89 2.82
CA TYR A 237 -7.45 11.79 3.85
C TYR A 237 -5.96 11.53 4.01
N VAL A 238 -5.16 12.59 4.03
CA VAL A 238 -3.71 12.50 4.20
C VAL A 238 -3.29 13.34 5.39
N LYS A 239 -2.38 12.80 6.21
CA LYS A 239 -1.82 13.48 7.37
C LYS A 239 -0.37 13.04 7.57
N ASP A 240 0.49 14.03 7.80
CA ASP A 240 1.90 13.81 8.14
C ASP A 240 2.63 12.84 7.18
N GLY A 241 2.40 13.00 5.85
CA GLY A 241 3.03 12.18 4.83
C GLY A 241 2.46 10.76 4.69
N GLN A 242 1.23 10.53 5.12
CA GLN A 242 0.57 9.22 5.12
C GLN A 242 -0.90 9.35 4.73
N ALA A 243 -1.36 8.58 3.74
CA ALA A 243 -2.77 8.47 3.41
C ALA A 243 -3.47 7.63 4.48
N ILE A 244 -4.17 8.30 5.40
CA ILE A 244 -4.75 7.70 6.62
C ILE A 244 -6.14 7.11 6.43
N GLY A 245 -6.78 7.38 5.32
CA GLY A 245 -8.08 6.79 4.99
C GLY A 245 -8.39 6.94 3.51
N ILE A 246 -8.66 5.83 2.82
CA ILE A 246 -8.97 5.81 1.38
C ILE A 246 -10.30 5.11 1.16
N GLY A 247 -11.22 5.81 0.49
CA GLY A 247 -12.43 5.23 -0.09
C GLY A 247 -12.24 5.04 -1.59
N ALA A 248 -12.54 3.86 -2.11
CA ALA A 248 -12.32 3.49 -3.49
C ALA A 248 -13.54 2.78 -4.10
N GLY A 249 -13.78 2.96 -5.40
CA GLY A 249 -14.71 2.15 -6.19
C GLY A 249 -16.19 2.29 -5.82
N GLN A 250 -16.60 3.38 -5.17
CA GLN A 250 -17.98 3.61 -4.78
C GLN A 250 -18.75 4.33 -5.90
N GLN A 251 -20.01 3.91 -6.16
CA GLN A 251 -20.88 4.59 -7.13
C GLN A 251 -21.33 5.97 -6.65
N SER A 252 -21.43 6.17 -5.34
CA SER A 252 -21.80 7.46 -4.74
C SER A 252 -20.60 8.11 -4.09
N ARG A 253 -20.36 9.40 -4.40
CA ARG A 253 -19.29 10.18 -3.78
C ARG A 253 -19.46 10.30 -2.27
N ILE A 254 -20.70 10.46 -1.79
CA ILE A 254 -20.97 10.54 -0.35
C ILE A 254 -20.61 9.23 0.38
N HIS A 255 -20.88 8.09 -0.22
CA HIS A 255 -20.47 6.80 0.35
C HIS A 255 -18.95 6.64 0.34
N CYS A 256 -18.30 7.10 -0.72
CA CYS A 256 -16.85 7.10 -0.81
C CYS A 256 -16.22 7.97 0.28
N THR A 257 -16.75 9.17 0.51
CA THR A 257 -16.30 10.10 1.57
C THR A 257 -16.49 9.48 2.96
N ARG A 258 -17.65 8.87 3.22
CA ARG A 258 -17.92 8.18 4.49
C ARG A 258 -16.95 7.03 4.73
N LEU A 259 -16.69 6.22 3.71
CA LEU A 259 -15.74 5.10 3.81
C LEU A 259 -14.33 5.59 4.11
N ALA A 260 -13.85 6.60 3.38
CA ALA A 260 -12.55 7.20 3.65
C ALA A 260 -12.46 7.81 5.05
N GLY A 261 -13.53 8.51 5.48
CA GLY A 261 -13.63 9.12 6.81
C GLY A 261 -13.59 8.07 7.92
N SER A 262 -14.40 7.02 7.81
CA SER A 262 -14.40 5.91 8.78
C SER A 262 -13.02 5.26 8.93
N LYS A 263 -12.29 5.06 7.83
CA LYS A 263 -10.91 4.54 7.89
C LYS A 263 -9.95 5.52 8.56
N ALA A 264 -10.08 6.82 8.28
CA ALA A 264 -9.29 7.84 8.95
C ALA A 264 -9.59 7.90 10.46
N ASP A 265 -10.86 7.79 10.86
CA ASP A 265 -11.26 7.71 12.26
C ASP A 265 -10.63 6.49 12.94
N ASN A 266 -10.65 5.32 12.29
CA ASN A 266 -10.00 4.11 12.81
C ASN A 266 -8.49 4.29 12.97
N TRP A 267 -7.83 5.02 12.06
CA TRP A 267 -6.40 5.34 12.21
C TRP A 267 -6.12 6.15 13.49
N PHE A 268 -6.97 7.14 13.83
CA PHE A 268 -6.85 7.91 15.06
C PHE A 268 -7.22 7.08 16.29
N LEU A 269 -8.34 6.34 16.26
CA LEU A 269 -8.83 5.52 17.37
C LEU A 269 -7.82 4.44 17.75
N ARG A 270 -7.16 3.83 16.75
CA ARG A 270 -6.15 2.80 16.97
C ARG A 270 -4.95 3.30 17.79
N GLN A 271 -4.68 4.60 17.77
CA GLN A 271 -3.62 5.26 18.54
C GLN A 271 -4.11 5.81 19.89
N SER A 272 -5.37 5.58 20.27
CA SER A 272 -5.91 6.03 21.55
C SER A 272 -5.32 5.24 22.71
N PRO A 273 -5.22 5.87 23.91
CA PRO A 273 -4.75 5.16 25.11
C PRO A 273 -5.55 3.89 25.41
N GLN A 274 -6.86 3.90 25.15
CA GLN A 274 -7.75 2.76 25.37
C GLN A 274 -7.34 1.56 24.51
N VAL A 275 -7.14 1.76 23.21
CA VAL A 275 -6.72 0.69 22.28
C VAL A 275 -5.29 0.23 22.59
N LEU A 276 -4.38 1.16 22.86
CA LEU A 276 -2.98 0.83 23.16
C LEU A 276 -2.80 0.08 24.50
N SER A 277 -3.79 0.13 25.39
CA SER A 277 -3.78 -0.58 26.69
C SER A 277 -4.49 -1.93 26.63
N LEU A 278 -5.05 -2.34 25.49
CA LEU A 278 -5.72 -3.64 25.37
C LEU A 278 -4.77 -4.80 25.69
N GLN A 279 -5.24 -5.70 26.53
CA GLN A 279 -4.53 -6.92 26.87
C GLN A 279 -5.05 -8.08 26.02
N PHE A 280 -4.14 -8.79 25.37
CA PHE A 280 -4.48 -9.92 24.52
C PHE A 280 -4.12 -11.24 25.21
N ALA A 281 -4.87 -12.29 24.90
CA ALA A 281 -4.54 -13.63 25.37
C ALA A 281 -3.16 -14.07 24.84
N ASP A 282 -2.45 -14.87 25.64
CA ASP A 282 -1.15 -15.39 25.28
C ASP A 282 -1.20 -16.19 23.97
N GLY A 283 -0.20 -15.99 23.14
CA GLY A 283 -0.08 -16.69 21.86
C GLY A 283 -0.95 -16.12 20.70
N LEU A 284 -1.76 -15.07 20.97
CA LEU A 284 -2.59 -14.49 19.92
C LEU A 284 -1.73 -13.81 18.83
N GLY A 285 -1.95 -14.23 17.58
CA GLY A 285 -1.26 -13.69 16.40
C GLY A 285 -1.63 -12.24 16.09
N ARG A 286 -0.79 -11.54 15.29
CA ARG A 286 -1.06 -10.14 14.93
C ARG A 286 -2.40 -9.96 14.20
N ALA A 287 -2.74 -10.86 13.28
CA ALA A 287 -4.02 -10.79 12.54
C ALA A 287 -5.23 -10.88 13.49
N ASP A 288 -5.16 -11.76 14.49
CA ASP A 288 -6.24 -11.90 15.47
C ASP A 288 -6.33 -10.68 16.38
N ARG A 289 -5.18 -10.09 16.75
CA ARG A 289 -5.14 -8.81 17.49
C ARG A 289 -5.71 -7.68 16.66
N ASP A 290 -5.40 -7.60 15.35
CA ASP A 290 -5.99 -6.62 14.43
C ASP A 290 -7.51 -6.76 14.38
N ASN A 291 -8.03 -7.99 14.25
CA ASN A 291 -9.48 -8.26 14.27
C ASN A 291 -10.11 -7.83 15.59
N ALA A 292 -9.50 -8.17 16.71
CA ALA A 292 -10.01 -7.80 18.05
C ALA A 292 -10.05 -6.27 18.24
N ILE A 293 -9.02 -5.55 17.78
CA ILE A 293 -8.99 -4.08 17.81
C ILE A 293 -10.06 -3.49 16.91
N ASP A 294 -10.24 -4.00 15.69
CA ASP A 294 -11.25 -3.52 14.74
C ASP A 294 -12.65 -3.63 15.33
N VAL A 295 -12.98 -4.81 15.89
CA VAL A 295 -14.26 -5.04 16.60
C VAL A 295 -14.41 -4.11 17.82
N TYR A 296 -13.33 -3.91 18.60
CA TYR A 296 -13.37 -3.03 19.77
C TYR A 296 -13.64 -1.55 19.40
N MET A 297 -13.12 -1.10 18.24
CA MET A 297 -13.31 0.27 17.75
C MET A 297 -14.65 0.49 17.04
N SER A 298 -15.30 -0.59 16.58
CA SER A 298 -16.57 -0.54 15.86
C SER A 298 -17.76 -0.67 16.79
N ASP A 299 -18.96 -0.31 16.30
CA ASP A 299 -20.21 -0.56 17.03
C ASP A 299 -20.62 -2.03 17.04
N ASP A 300 -19.87 -2.89 16.34
CA ASP A 300 -20.14 -4.35 16.23
C ASP A 300 -19.71 -5.14 17.47
N TYR A 301 -19.07 -4.50 18.44
CA TYR A 301 -18.56 -5.17 19.66
C TYR A 301 -19.64 -5.93 20.43
N MET A 302 -20.90 -5.53 20.34
CA MET A 302 -22.02 -6.23 20.97
C MET A 302 -22.42 -7.53 20.25
N ALA A 303 -22.02 -7.68 18.99
CA ALA A 303 -22.40 -8.84 18.16
C ALA A 303 -21.31 -9.94 18.14
N VAL A 304 -20.12 -9.67 18.65
CA VAL A 304 -18.95 -10.57 18.55
C VAL A 304 -18.52 -11.07 19.94
N SER A 305 -18.21 -12.36 20.02
CA SER A 305 -17.64 -12.96 21.22
C SER A 305 -16.23 -12.43 21.47
N TYR A 306 -15.98 -11.88 22.66
CA TYR A 306 -14.67 -11.38 23.11
C TYR A 306 -13.65 -12.49 23.42
N THR A 307 -13.65 -13.57 22.67
CA THR A 307 -12.76 -14.71 22.92
C THR A 307 -11.28 -14.39 22.77
N HIS A 308 -10.95 -13.22 22.21
CA HIS A 308 -9.56 -12.80 21.91
C HIS A 308 -9.04 -11.70 22.84
N LEU A 309 -9.87 -11.13 23.72
CA LEU A 309 -9.48 -10.12 24.69
C LEU A 309 -9.53 -10.70 26.10
N THR A 310 -8.50 -10.44 26.90
CA THR A 310 -8.61 -10.58 28.36
C THR A 310 -9.25 -9.29 28.86
N LEU A 311 -10.52 -9.33 29.21
CA LEU A 311 -11.16 -8.18 29.84
C LEU A 311 -10.53 -7.93 31.20
N PRO A 312 -10.30 -6.66 31.61
CA PRO A 312 -9.95 -6.36 32.99
C PRO A 312 -11.09 -6.92 33.89
N THR A 313 -10.77 -7.82 34.79
CA THR A 313 -11.69 -8.16 35.85
C THR A 313 -11.84 -6.93 36.74
N THR A 314 -13.00 -6.28 36.67
CA THR A 314 -13.38 -5.20 37.59
C THR A 314 -13.39 -5.67 39.02
#